data_0cb72d07d1822240228f6de6b5dc8695
#
_entry.id   0cb72d07d1822240228f6de6b5dc8695
#
_cell.length_a   1.000
_cell.length_b   1.000
_cell.length_c   1.000
_cell.angle_alpha   90.00
_cell.angle_beta   90.00
_cell.angle_gamma   90.00
#
_symmetry.space_group_name_H-M   'P 1'
#
loop_
_entity.id
_entity.type
_entity.pdbx_description
1 polymer ?
#
loop_
_entity_poly.entity_id
_entity_poly.type
_entity_poly.pdbx_seq_one_letter_code
_entity_poly.pdbx_strand_id
1 'polypeptide(L)'
;MTITNGKPEGYTTLTPFLVCSPAADAITFYEEVFGATVVGRMDGPKGTVMHAELDLGNGRLQLSDPNEQYGLVRPAGQERDQAGGSVCIYVADVDAVFEKAVERGATVREKPATFVTGDRFASI
;
A
#
# COMPACT_ATOMS: atom_id res chain seq x y z
N MET A 1 8.18 -20.78 7.54
CA MET A 1 8.80 -19.65 6.83
C MET A 1 10.31 -19.84 6.80
N THR A 2 10.91 -19.77 5.61
CA THR A 2 12.36 -19.86 5.44
C THR A 2 12.97 -18.46 5.47
N ILE A 3 14.04 -18.30 6.24
CA ILE A 3 14.77 -17.04 6.33
C ILE A 3 16.20 -17.28 5.84
N THR A 4 16.63 -16.51 4.86
CA THR A 4 17.98 -16.59 4.29
C THR A 4 18.64 -15.22 4.36
N ASN A 5 19.78 -15.13 5.03
CA ASN A 5 20.51 -13.86 5.24
C ASN A 5 19.61 -12.77 5.86
N GLY A 6 18.77 -13.17 6.82
CA GLY A 6 17.87 -12.24 7.52
C GLY A 6 16.62 -11.86 6.73
N LYS A 7 16.44 -12.41 5.54
CA LYS A 7 15.31 -12.09 4.68
C LYS A 7 14.34 -13.27 4.59
N PRO A 8 13.04 -13.09 4.93
CA PRO A 8 12.05 -14.14 4.76
C PRO A 8 11.83 -14.49 3.28
N GLU A 9 11.45 -15.73 3.03
CA GLU A 9 11.11 -16.17 1.68
C GLU A 9 9.95 -15.33 1.11
N GLY A 10 10.06 -14.95 -0.15
CA GLY A 10 9.07 -14.14 -0.83
C GLY A 10 9.25 -12.63 -0.65
N TYR A 11 10.22 -12.21 0.16
CA TYR A 11 10.50 -10.80 0.39
C TYR A 11 11.73 -10.32 -0.38
N THR A 12 11.76 -9.03 -0.68
CA THR A 12 12.96 -8.31 -1.09
C THR A 12 13.58 -7.64 0.15
N THR A 13 14.81 -7.17 0.04
CA THR A 13 15.51 -6.53 1.17
C THR A 13 14.75 -5.31 1.69
N LEU A 14 14.17 -4.54 0.79
CA LEU A 14 13.41 -3.34 1.12
C LEU A 14 11.92 -3.65 1.06
N THR A 15 11.21 -3.41 2.15
CA THR A 15 9.77 -3.66 2.24
C THR A 15 9.09 -2.46 2.90
N PRO A 16 8.17 -1.78 2.21
CA PRO A 16 7.40 -0.70 2.82
C PRO A 16 6.50 -1.21 3.95
N PHE A 17 6.36 -0.40 4.98
CA PHE A 17 5.38 -0.61 6.04
C PHE A 17 4.54 0.64 6.18
N LEU A 18 3.23 0.51 6.03
CA LEU A 18 2.29 1.63 6.07
C LEU A 18 1.40 1.55 7.31
N VAL A 19 1.16 2.69 7.92
CA VAL A 19 0.15 2.82 8.98
C VAL A 19 -1.10 3.41 8.33
N CYS A 20 -2.17 2.63 8.29
CA CYS A 20 -3.43 2.99 7.63
C CYS A 20 -4.58 2.94 8.63
N SER A 21 -5.58 3.77 8.44
CA SER A 21 -6.75 3.76 9.32
C SER A 21 -8.03 4.01 8.52
N PRO A 22 -8.94 3.03 8.41
CA PRO A 22 -8.82 1.64 8.87
C PRO A 22 -7.92 0.79 7.94
N ALA A 23 -7.07 -0.03 8.52
CA ALA A 23 -6.19 -0.89 7.73
C ALA A 23 -6.97 -1.93 6.92
N ALA A 24 -8.10 -2.42 7.45
CA ALA A 24 -8.95 -3.37 6.71
C ALA A 24 -9.43 -2.79 5.38
N ASP A 25 -9.80 -1.52 5.34
CA ASP A 25 -10.22 -0.85 4.10
C ASP A 25 -9.04 -0.69 3.14
N ALA A 26 -7.86 -0.40 3.64
CA ALA A 26 -6.65 -0.32 2.83
C ALA A 26 -6.33 -1.67 2.18
N ILE A 27 -6.46 -2.77 2.94
CA ILE A 27 -6.24 -4.12 2.40
C ILE A 27 -7.20 -4.38 1.24
N THR A 28 -8.49 -4.12 1.43
CA THR A 28 -9.51 -4.30 0.40
C THR A 28 -9.18 -3.46 -0.84
N PHE A 29 -8.77 -2.22 -0.65
CA PHE A 29 -8.37 -1.34 -1.73
C PHE A 29 -7.20 -1.92 -2.55
N TYR A 30 -6.15 -2.37 -1.88
CA TYR A 30 -5.01 -2.96 -2.57
C TYR A 30 -5.37 -4.26 -3.30
N GLU A 31 -6.24 -5.09 -2.72
CA GLU A 31 -6.73 -6.30 -3.38
C GLU A 31 -7.52 -5.96 -4.65
N GLU A 32 -8.46 -5.05 -4.54
CA GLU A 32 -9.37 -4.74 -5.65
C GLU A 32 -8.72 -3.89 -6.75
N VAL A 33 -7.85 -2.97 -6.39
CA VAL A 33 -7.26 -2.03 -7.36
C VAL A 33 -5.97 -2.59 -7.96
N PHE A 34 -5.10 -3.18 -7.14
CA PHE A 34 -3.78 -3.63 -7.58
C PHE A 34 -3.66 -5.15 -7.68
N GLY A 35 -4.72 -5.88 -7.39
CA GLY A 35 -4.68 -7.33 -7.44
C GLY A 35 -3.81 -7.97 -6.36
N ALA A 36 -3.61 -7.27 -5.25
CA ALA A 36 -2.80 -7.80 -4.15
C ALA A 36 -3.41 -9.05 -3.54
N THR A 37 -2.56 -9.94 -3.07
CA THR A 37 -2.96 -11.14 -2.33
C THR A 37 -2.51 -10.99 -0.89
N VAL A 38 -3.42 -11.24 0.06
CA VAL A 38 -3.07 -11.28 1.48
C VAL A 38 -2.31 -12.58 1.76
N VAL A 39 -1.05 -12.46 2.16
CA VAL A 39 -0.20 -13.63 2.47
C VAL A 39 -0.03 -13.83 3.98
N GLY A 40 -0.41 -12.85 4.77
CA GLY A 40 -0.43 -12.95 6.22
C GLY A 40 -1.27 -11.85 6.82
N ARG A 41 -1.99 -12.16 7.90
CA ARG A 41 -2.81 -11.18 8.60
C ARG A 41 -2.99 -11.56 10.05
N MET A 42 -2.80 -10.59 10.93
CA MET A 42 -3.07 -10.74 12.36
C MET A 42 -4.03 -9.62 12.76
N ASP A 43 -5.23 -10.00 13.19
CA ASP A 43 -6.23 -9.05 13.64
C ASP A 43 -6.03 -8.69 15.12
N GLY A 44 -6.40 -7.46 15.44
CA GLY A 44 -6.44 -6.96 16.79
C GLY A 44 -7.89 -6.80 17.29
N PRO A 45 -8.06 -6.10 18.42
CA PRO A 45 -9.41 -5.88 18.97
C PRO A 45 -10.21 -4.91 18.09
N LYS A 46 -11.54 -5.05 18.17
CA LYS A 46 -12.51 -4.12 17.54
C LYS A 46 -12.35 -3.98 16.02
N GLY A 47 -11.99 -5.06 15.33
CA GLY A 47 -11.85 -5.06 13.89
C GLY A 47 -10.59 -4.38 13.37
N THR A 48 -9.64 -4.07 14.24
CA THR A 48 -8.35 -3.53 13.82
C THR A 48 -7.46 -4.63 13.23
N VAL A 49 -6.47 -4.22 12.46
CA VAL A 49 -5.45 -5.11 11.92
C VAL A 49 -4.13 -4.75 12.59
N MET A 50 -3.56 -5.69 13.34
CA MET A 50 -2.27 -5.47 13.99
C MET A 50 -1.12 -5.60 13.01
N HIS A 51 -1.27 -6.46 12.01
CA HIS A 51 -0.23 -6.68 11.00
C HIS A 51 -0.85 -7.37 9.80
N ALA A 52 -0.51 -6.92 8.62
CA ALA A 52 -0.88 -7.60 7.38
C ALA A 52 0.27 -7.53 6.38
N GLU A 53 0.36 -8.55 5.56
CA GLU A 53 1.35 -8.67 4.51
C GLU A 53 0.63 -8.94 3.19
N LEU A 54 0.90 -8.09 2.21
CA LEU A 54 0.29 -8.16 0.89
C LEU A 54 1.36 -8.44 -0.15
N ASP A 55 1.05 -9.35 -1.07
CA ASP A 55 1.91 -9.64 -2.22
C ASP A 55 1.31 -8.95 -3.45
N LEU A 56 2.11 -8.11 -4.11
CA LEU A 56 1.71 -7.39 -5.32
C LEU A 56 2.36 -7.95 -6.59
N GLY A 57 2.90 -9.15 -6.52
CA GLY A 57 3.51 -9.85 -7.65
C GLY A 57 4.97 -10.20 -7.37
N ASN A 58 5.89 -9.26 -7.44
CA ASN A 58 7.30 -9.47 -7.12
C ASN A 58 7.81 -8.53 -6.03
N GLY A 59 6.89 -7.95 -5.27
CA GLY A 59 7.17 -7.11 -4.11
C GLY A 59 6.05 -7.22 -3.12
N ARG A 60 6.39 -7.00 -1.84
CA ARG A 60 5.42 -7.06 -0.75
C ARG A 60 5.31 -5.75 -0.03
N LEU A 61 4.14 -5.55 0.55
CA LEU A 61 3.76 -4.39 1.33
C LEU A 61 3.24 -4.89 2.67
N GLN A 62 3.69 -4.27 3.74
CA GLN A 62 3.15 -4.54 5.07
C GLN A 62 2.35 -3.34 5.54
N LEU A 63 1.33 -3.58 6.35
CA LEU A 63 0.52 -2.50 6.90
C LEU A 63 -0.16 -2.90 8.21
N SER A 64 -0.58 -1.90 8.95
CA SER A 64 -1.35 -2.07 10.17
C SER A 64 -2.20 -0.84 10.45
N ASP A 65 -3.17 -1.00 11.36
CA ASP A 65 -3.80 0.13 12.01
C ASP A 65 -2.79 0.83 12.94
N PRO A 66 -3.04 2.10 13.33
CA PRO A 66 -2.24 2.75 14.34
C PRO A 66 -2.20 1.95 15.64
N ASN A 67 -1.04 1.90 16.28
CA ASN A 67 -0.85 1.20 17.54
C ASN A 67 0.19 1.93 18.37
N GLU A 68 -0.26 2.68 19.37
CA GLU A 68 0.60 3.51 20.21
C GLU A 68 1.65 2.68 20.96
N GLN A 69 1.32 1.44 21.34
CA GLN A 69 2.24 0.57 22.04
C GLN A 69 3.55 0.36 21.27
N TYR A 70 3.47 0.34 19.95
CA TYR A 70 4.62 0.15 19.08
C TYR A 70 5.06 1.44 18.38
N GLY A 71 4.54 2.58 18.80
CA GLY A 71 4.86 3.85 18.16
C GLY A 71 4.34 4.00 16.74
N LEU A 72 3.39 3.18 16.35
CA LEU A 72 2.78 3.22 15.03
C LEU A 72 1.65 4.23 15.04
N VAL A 73 1.93 5.42 14.57
CA VAL A 73 0.97 6.51 14.56
C VAL A 73 0.61 6.87 13.12
N ARG A 74 -0.62 7.32 12.95
CA ARG A 74 -1.06 7.86 11.68
C ARG A 74 -0.27 9.15 11.42
N PRO A 75 0.30 9.34 10.22
CA PRO A 75 1.01 10.56 9.91
C PRO A 75 0.13 11.80 10.19
N ALA A 76 0.71 12.80 10.83
CA ALA A 76 0.05 14.06 11.04
C ALA A 76 -0.13 14.80 9.71
N GLY A 77 -1.14 15.66 9.64
CA GLY A 77 -1.35 16.47 8.44
C GLY A 77 -1.75 15.66 7.23
N GLN A 78 -2.74 14.80 7.37
CA GLN A 78 -3.30 14.03 6.25
C GLN A 78 -4.00 14.91 5.22
N GLU A 79 -3.57 16.14 5.12
CA GLU A 79 -3.97 17.02 4.04
C GLU A 79 -3.46 16.46 2.73
N ARG A 80 -4.20 16.70 1.65
CA ARG A 80 -3.99 16.07 0.34
C ARG A 80 -2.56 16.15 -0.18
N ASP A 81 -1.84 17.20 0.19
CA ASP A 81 -0.52 17.49 -0.35
C ASP A 81 0.59 17.35 0.70
N GLN A 82 0.26 16.77 1.87
CA GLN A 82 1.20 16.65 2.97
C GLN A 82 1.52 15.19 3.28
N ALA A 83 2.30 14.57 2.42
CA ALA A 83 2.78 13.23 2.66
C ALA A 83 4.29 13.25 2.89
N GLY A 84 4.75 12.51 3.89
CA GLY A 84 6.18 12.34 4.16
C GLY A 84 6.86 11.37 3.21
N GLY A 85 6.09 10.72 2.34
CA GLY A 85 6.59 9.77 1.38
C GLY A 85 5.45 9.17 0.56
N SER A 86 5.80 8.33 -0.37
CA SER A 86 4.83 7.63 -1.21
C SER A 86 5.31 6.23 -1.55
N VAL A 87 4.40 5.39 -1.98
CA VAL A 87 4.70 4.07 -2.52
C VAL A 87 4.48 4.11 -4.02
N CYS A 88 5.50 3.77 -4.78
CA CYS A 88 5.39 3.69 -6.23
C CYS A 88 5.11 2.24 -6.63
N ILE A 89 4.03 2.03 -7.37
CA ILE A 89 3.64 0.70 -7.83
C ILE A 89 3.63 0.72 -9.36
N TYR A 90 4.42 -0.16 -9.96
CA TYR A 90 4.46 -0.31 -11.41
C TYR A 90 3.36 -1.26 -11.86
N VAL A 91 2.58 -0.82 -12.84
CA VAL A 91 1.44 -1.56 -13.38
C VAL A 91 1.50 -1.56 -14.91
N ALA A 92 0.88 -2.58 -15.52
CA ALA A 92 0.90 -2.71 -16.98
C ALA A 92 0.06 -1.62 -17.68
N ASP A 93 -1.04 -1.19 -17.06
CA ASP A 93 -1.96 -0.20 -17.63
C ASP A 93 -2.34 0.83 -16.56
N VAL A 94 -1.62 1.94 -16.57
CA VAL A 94 -1.79 3.02 -15.59
C VAL A 94 -3.20 3.61 -15.64
N ASP A 95 -3.73 3.83 -16.84
CA ASP A 95 -5.05 4.43 -16.98
C ASP A 95 -6.15 3.54 -16.40
N ALA A 96 -6.12 2.25 -16.68
CA ALA A 96 -7.11 1.30 -16.17
C ALA A 96 -7.04 1.18 -14.65
N VAL A 97 -5.84 1.09 -14.09
CA VAL A 97 -5.65 1.00 -12.63
C VAL A 97 -6.10 2.31 -11.97
N PHE A 98 -5.76 3.44 -12.55
CA PHE A 98 -6.18 4.75 -12.04
C PHE A 98 -7.71 4.87 -12.00
N GLU A 99 -8.40 4.51 -13.08
CA GLU A 99 -9.86 4.54 -13.11
C GLU A 99 -10.46 3.65 -12.02
N LYS A 100 -9.92 2.47 -11.85
CA LYS A 100 -10.39 1.53 -10.83
C LYS A 100 -10.16 2.08 -9.42
N ALA A 101 -9.01 2.69 -9.18
CA ALA A 101 -8.71 3.33 -7.91
C ALA A 101 -9.73 4.44 -7.59
N VAL A 102 -10.06 5.27 -8.56
CA VAL A 102 -11.05 6.34 -8.40
C VAL A 102 -12.44 5.77 -8.11
N GLU A 103 -12.84 4.71 -8.81
CA GLU A 103 -14.11 4.02 -8.55
C GLU A 103 -14.19 3.48 -7.11
N ARG A 104 -13.06 3.10 -6.54
CA ARG A 104 -12.96 2.59 -5.17
C ARG A 104 -12.72 3.68 -4.13
N GLY A 105 -12.83 4.94 -4.51
CA GLY A 105 -12.80 6.06 -3.57
C GLY A 105 -11.47 6.77 -3.42
N ALA A 106 -10.48 6.47 -4.25
CA ALA A 106 -9.20 7.18 -4.21
C ALA A 106 -9.36 8.66 -4.57
N THR A 107 -8.58 9.50 -3.90
CA THR A 107 -8.51 10.93 -4.21
C THR A 107 -7.48 11.14 -5.32
N VAL A 108 -7.88 11.82 -6.38
CA VAL A 108 -6.97 12.15 -7.49
C VAL A 108 -5.99 13.24 -7.06
N ARG A 109 -4.71 12.96 -7.17
CA ARG A 109 -3.64 13.95 -7.01
C ARG A 109 -3.14 14.40 -8.37
N GLU A 110 -2.78 13.47 -9.23
CA GLU A 110 -2.35 13.74 -10.60
C GLU A 110 -3.00 12.75 -11.56
N LYS A 111 -3.65 13.27 -12.59
CA LYS A 111 -4.24 12.43 -13.63
C LYS A 111 -3.16 11.75 -14.47
N PRO A 112 -3.47 10.61 -15.11
CA PRO A 112 -2.50 9.94 -15.96
C PRO A 112 -1.93 10.88 -17.04
N ALA A 113 -0.61 10.90 -17.12
CA ALA A 113 0.13 11.67 -18.11
C ALA A 113 1.44 10.98 -18.45
N THR A 114 1.92 11.19 -19.66
CA THR A 114 3.22 10.66 -20.09
C THR A 114 4.26 11.75 -19.98
N PHE A 115 5.34 11.47 -19.26
CA PHE A 115 6.46 12.38 -19.11
C PHE A 115 7.42 12.29 -20.29
N VAL A 116 8.34 13.25 -20.36
CA VAL A 116 9.37 13.29 -21.39
C VAL A 116 10.28 12.07 -21.38
N THR A 117 10.37 11.38 -20.24
CA THR A 117 11.13 10.13 -20.09
C THR A 117 10.48 8.95 -20.77
N GLY A 118 9.21 9.07 -21.17
CA GLY A 118 8.39 7.97 -21.70
C GLY A 118 7.56 7.27 -20.67
N ASP A 119 7.78 7.54 -19.39
CA ASP A 119 6.99 6.94 -18.31
C ASP A 119 5.60 7.55 -18.26
N ARG A 120 4.60 6.68 -18.12
CA ARG A 120 3.24 7.11 -17.85
C ARG A 120 2.95 6.99 -16.37
N PHE A 121 2.45 8.04 -15.78
CA PHE A 121 2.35 8.19 -14.35
C PHE A 121 1.00 8.78 -13.95
N ALA A 122 0.47 8.35 -12.81
CA ALA A 122 -0.67 8.95 -12.15
C ALA A 122 -0.42 8.92 -10.64
N SER A 123 -1.12 9.73 -9.87
CA SER A 123 -0.99 9.77 -8.42
C SER A 123 -2.36 9.88 -7.75
N ILE A 124 -2.55 9.09 -6.73
CA ILE A 124 -3.77 9.06 -5.91
C ILE A 124 -3.43 9.24 -4.45
#